data_81a1c2ec7d347ca6c2e2563695acd159
#
_entry.id   81a1c2ec7d347ca6c2e2563695acd159
#
_cell.length_a   1.000
_cell.length_b   1.000
_cell.length_c   1.000
_cell.angle_alpha   90.00
_cell.angle_beta   90.00
_cell.angle_gamma   90.00
#
_symmetry.space_group_name_H-M   'P 1'
#
loop_
_entity.id
_entity.type
_entity.pdbx_description
1 polymer ?
#
loop_
_entity_poly.entity_id
_entity_poly.type
_entity_poly.pdbx_seq_one_letter_code
_entity_poly.pdbx_strand_id
1 'polypeptide(L)'
;MVYVLSKKQKCMSKSLTEVELIGLTDNLGFVKLFQEFVEFLTGKQVNVLIVYQDCSAVITLVTKDGGVTRTKHLGARMNLGKEMVDQNRVHVVYVKAAEMKADGFSKPFDPTEFKRFAKMVQGDFLASDNGWALYDKE
;
A
#
# COMPACT_ATOMS: atom_id res chain seq x y z
N MET A 1 -10.05 2.71 10.96
CA MET A 1 -8.72 3.15 10.49
C MET A 1 -7.77 3.22 11.68
N VAL A 2 -6.56 2.63 11.57
CA VAL A 2 -5.62 2.50 12.69
C VAL A 2 -4.51 3.56 12.62
N TYR A 3 -4.04 3.88 11.40
CA TYR A 3 -2.93 4.80 11.22
C TYR A 3 -2.99 5.51 9.87
N VAL A 4 -2.61 6.77 9.84
CA VAL A 4 -2.48 7.59 8.62
C VAL A 4 -1.19 8.37 8.67
N LEU A 5 -0.46 8.36 7.58
CA LEU A 5 0.74 9.17 7.40
C LEU A 5 0.64 9.93 6.07
N SER A 6 0.70 11.24 6.15
CA SER A 6 0.86 12.13 5.00
C SER A 6 2.07 13.02 5.26
N LYS A 7 3.10 12.89 4.45
CA LYS A 7 4.32 13.71 4.57
C LYS A 7 4.90 14.04 3.21
N LYS A 8 5.54 15.20 3.13
CA LYS A 8 6.28 15.60 1.95
C LYS A 8 7.52 14.70 1.78
N GLN A 9 7.74 14.17 0.58
CA GLN A 9 8.98 13.46 0.26
C GLN A 9 10.20 14.38 0.37
N LYS A 10 11.28 13.84 0.93
CA LYS A 10 12.54 14.59 1.13
C LYS A 10 13.51 14.47 -0.04
N CYS A 11 13.29 13.51 -0.94
CA CYS A 11 14.15 13.28 -2.09
C CYS A 11 13.49 13.80 -3.38
N MET A 12 14.32 14.30 -4.30
CA MET A 12 13.90 14.64 -5.64
C MET A 12 13.73 13.35 -6.45
N SER A 13 12.61 13.22 -7.13
CA SER A 13 12.32 12.11 -8.03
C SER A 13 12.30 12.59 -9.48
N LYS A 14 12.68 11.73 -10.39
CA LYS A 14 12.77 12.03 -11.83
C LYS A 14 11.52 11.62 -12.61
N SER A 15 10.64 10.83 -12.01
CA SER A 15 9.41 10.34 -12.63
C SER A 15 8.33 10.07 -11.60
N LEU A 16 7.07 10.04 -12.05
CA LEU A 16 5.93 9.68 -11.21
C LEU A 16 6.08 8.26 -10.63
N THR A 17 6.51 7.31 -11.44
CA THR A 17 6.76 5.93 -10.99
C THR A 17 7.79 5.87 -9.86
N GLU A 18 8.80 6.72 -9.90
CA GLU A 18 9.79 6.82 -8.83
C GLU A 18 9.18 7.36 -7.53
N VAL A 19 8.32 8.39 -7.62
CA VAL A 19 7.57 8.92 -6.48
C VAL A 19 6.75 7.84 -5.81
N GLU A 20 6.00 7.11 -6.61
CA GLU A 20 5.13 6.03 -6.13
C GLU A 20 5.91 4.86 -5.53
N LEU A 21 7.04 4.47 -6.15
CA LEU A 21 7.91 3.43 -5.62
C LEU A 21 8.53 3.84 -4.27
N ILE A 22 8.96 5.10 -4.14
CA ILE A 22 9.45 5.65 -2.88
C ILE A 22 8.35 5.61 -1.82
N GLY A 23 7.14 6.05 -2.17
CA GLY A 23 5.98 6.00 -1.28
C GLY A 23 5.69 4.58 -0.80
N LEU A 24 5.64 3.61 -1.72
CA LEU A 24 5.45 2.21 -1.38
C LEU A 24 6.54 1.72 -0.41
N THR A 25 7.80 1.85 -0.78
CA THR A 25 8.92 1.25 -0.03
C THR A 25 9.17 1.91 1.32
N ASP A 26 8.93 3.21 1.46
CA ASP A 26 9.02 3.90 2.75
C ASP A 26 7.95 3.41 3.74
N ASN A 27 6.80 2.95 3.23
CA ASN A 27 5.73 2.39 4.06
C ASN A 27 5.93 0.89 4.37
N LEU A 28 6.68 0.13 3.56
CA LEU A 28 6.92 -1.29 3.81
C LEU A 28 7.64 -1.56 5.14
N GLY A 29 8.54 -0.68 5.55
CA GLY A 29 9.19 -0.77 6.86
C GLY A 29 8.18 -0.69 8.01
N PHE A 30 7.19 0.20 7.91
CA PHE A 30 6.11 0.32 8.87
C PHE A 30 5.18 -0.89 8.84
N VAL A 31 4.85 -1.38 7.65
CA VAL A 31 4.02 -2.59 7.46
C VAL A 31 4.65 -3.79 8.17
N LYS A 32 5.96 -3.99 7.99
CA LYS A 32 6.71 -5.06 8.65
C LYS A 32 6.68 -4.92 10.18
N LEU A 33 6.96 -3.74 10.70
CA LEU A 33 6.91 -3.48 12.14
C LEU A 33 5.52 -3.74 12.72
N PHE A 34 4.48 -3.30 12.02
CA PHE A 34 3.10 -3.52 12.44
C PHE A 34 2.73 -5.01 12.43
N GLN A 35 3.18 -5.77 11.44
CA GLN A 35 2.99 -7.21 11.37
C GLN A 35 3.64 -7.90 12.58
N GLU A 36 4.91 -7.62 12.85
CA GLU A 36 5.65 -8.17 13.99
C GLU A 36 4.98 -7.80 15.34
N PHE A 37 4.46 -6.58 15.45
CA PHE A 37 3.74 -6.14 16.65
C PHE A 37 2.44 -6.92 16.86
N VAL A 38 1.65 -7.13 15.81
CA VAL A 38 0.41 -7.92 15.89
C VAL A 38 0.72 -9.38 16.20
N GLU A 39 1.75 -9.96 15.59
CA GLU A 39 2.23 -11.33 15.90
C GLU A 39 2.63 -11.46 17.38
N PHE A 40 3.36 -10.48 17.90
CA PHE A 40 3.75 -10.44 19.31
C PHE A 40 2.54 -10.38 20.25
N LEU A 41 1.56 -9.51 19.95
CA LEU A 41 0.35 -9.36 20.80
C LEU A 41 -0.58 -10.57 20.76
N THR A 42 -0.70 -11.20 19.61
CA THR A 42 -1.68 -12.29 19.42
C THR A 42 -1.10 -13.67 19.61
N GLY A 43 0.23 -13.80 19.60
CA GLY A 43 0.93 -15.08 19.56
C GLY A 43 0.67 -15.90 18.28
N LYS A 44 0.07 -15.28 17.26
CA LYS A 44 -0.28 -15.92 15.99
C LYS A 44 0.49 -15.26 14.86
N GLN A 45 0.95 -16.07 13.91
CA GLN A 45 1.56 -15.56 12.70
C GLN A 45 0.51 -14.79 11.88
N VAL A 46 0.85 -13.56 11.46
CA VAL A 46 -0.01 -12.74 10.61
C VAL A 46 0.14 -13.21 9.18
N ASN A 47 -0.98 -13.44 8.53
CA ASN A 47 -1.02 -13.76 7.11
C ASN A 47 -0.47 -12.60 6.26
N VAL A 48 -0.29 -12.86 4.97
CA VAL A 48 0.17 -11.87 3.99
C VAL A 48 -0.64 -10.57 4.10
N LEU A 49 0.05 -9.45 4.22
CA LEU A 49 -0.60 -8.15 4.24
C LEU A 49 -0.87 -7.66 2.81
N ILE A 50 -2.07 -7.19 2.55
CA ILE A 50 -2.44 -6.63 1.26
C ILE A 50 -2.11 -5.14 1.25
N VAL A 51 -1.32 -4.72 0.26
CA VAL A 51 -0.99 -3.32 0.00
C VAL A 51 -1.60 -2.90 -1.33
N TYR A 52 -2.46 -1.91 -1.28
CA TYR A 52 -3.10 -1.36 -2.47
C TYR A 52 -2.22 -0.29 -3.12
N GLN A 53 -2.09 -0.37 -4.44
CA GLN A 53 -1.28 0.55 -5.25
C GLN A 53 -2.01 0.87 -6.56
N ASP A 54 -2.08 2.14 -6.94
CA ASP A 54 -2.73 2.61 -8.16
C ASP A 54 -1.78 2.76 -9.36
N CYS A 55 -0.48 2.60 -9.14
CA CYS A 55 0.53 2.64 -10.20
C CYS A 55 0.94 1.22 -10.64
N SER A 56 0.42 0.76 -11.77
CA SER A 56 0.73 -0.57 -12.34
C SER A 56 2.22 -0.76 -12.65
N ALA A 57 2.93 0.32 -13.01
CA ALA A 57 4.37 0.28 -13.25
C ALA A 57 5.14 -0.09 -11.97
N VAL A 58 4.74 0.45 -10.81
CA VAL A 58 5.34 0.11 -9.51
C VAL A 58 5.09 -1.35 -9.15
N ILE A 59 3.87 -1.83 -9.36
CA ILE A 59 3.54 -3.25 -9.13
C ILE A 59 4.45 -4.14 -9.96
N THR A 60 4.60 -3.82 -11.25
CA THR A 60 5.49 -4.57 -12.14
C THR A 60 6.95 -4.56 -11.65
N LEU A 61 7.43 -3.44 -11.12
CA LEU A 61 8.80 -3.32 -10.61
C LEU A 61 9.07 -4.19 -9.38
N VAL A 62 8.09 -4.41 -8.52
CA VAL A 62 8.26 -5.19 -7.29
C VAL A 62 7.81 -6.65 -7.41
N THR A 63 7.06 -7.02 -8.47
CA THR A 63 6.55 -8.39 -8.65
C THR A 63 7.24 -9.18 -9.76
N LYS A 64 7.87 -8.51 -10.74
CA LYS A 64 8.51 -9.21 -11.87
C LYS A 64 10.01 -9.38 -11.67
N ASP A 65 10.48 -10.59 -11.95
CA ASP A 65 11.90 -10.85 -12.14
C ASP A 65 12.36 -10.28 -13.47
N GLY A 66 13.20 -9.30 -13.39
CA GLY A 66 13.77 -8.67 -14.57
C GLY A 66 14.43 -7.35 -14.20
N GLY A 67 15.74 -7.33 -14.19
CA GLY A 67 16.54 -6.17 -13.84
C GLY A 67 16.14 -4.94 -14.65
N VAL A 68 15.62 -3.93 -14.01
CA VAL A 68 15.38 -2.64 -14.64
C VAL A 68 16.71 -1.91 -14.71
N THR A 69 17.39 -2.06 -15.83
CA THR A 69 18.70 -1.45 -16.11
C THR A 69 18.69 0.08 -16.08
N ARG A 70 17.51 0.70 -16.20
CA ARG A 70 17.37 2.16 -16.26
C ARG A 70 17.25 2.88 -14.89
N THR A 71 17.09 2.15 -13.80
CA THR A 71 16.82 2.71 -12.46
C THR A 71 17.80 2.23 -11.40
N LYS A 72 19.10 2.20 -11.73
CA LYS A 72 20.15 1.75 -10.81
C LYS A 72 20.11 2.45 -9.44
N HIS A 73 19.73 3.73 -9.40
CA HIS A 73 19.58 4.50 -8.17
C HIS A 73 18.36 4.10 -7.30
N LEU A 74 17.42 3.34 -7.88
CA LEU A 74 16.27 2.80 -7.16
C LEU A 74 16.47 1.34 -6.72
N GLY A 75 17.60 0.73 -7.07
CA GLY A 75 17.85 -0.70 -6.90
C GLY A 75 17.59 -1.19 -5.46
N ALA A 76 18.08 -0.49 -4.45
CA ALA A 76 17.88 -0.87 -3.06
C ALA A 76 16.39 -0.85 -2.66
N ARG A 77 15.63 0.14 -3.13
CA ARG A 77 14.19 0.24 -2.86
C ARG A 77 13.40 -0.84 -3.58
N MET A 78 13.74 -1.10 -4.85
CA MET A 78 13.13 -2.19 -5.60
C MET A 78 13.40 -3.54 -4.95
N ASN A 79 14.64 -3.77 -4.50
CA ASN A 79 15.02 -5.02 -3.83
C ASN A 79 14.24 -5.21 -2.53
N LEU A 80 14.06 -4.15 -1.72
CA LEU A 80 13.22 -4.22 -0.53
C LEU A 80 11.77 -4.61 -0.88
N GLY A 81 11.18 -3.97 -1.89
CA GLY A 81 9.83 -4.30 -2.35
C GLY A 81 9.71 -5.75 -2.81
N LYS A 82 10.65 -6.20 -3.64
CA LYS A 82 10.72 -7.59 -4.12
C LYS A 82 10.89 -8.57 -2.97
N GLU A 83 11.84 -8.34 -2.08
CA GLU A 83 12.07 -9.22 -0.94
C GLU A 83 10.80 -9.44 -0.10
N MET A 84 10.03 -8.38 0.17
CA MET A 84 8.79 -8.48 0.92
C MET A 84 7.71 -9.28 0.17
N VAL A 85 7.66 -9.17 -1.15
CA VAL A 85 6.74 -9.95 -2.01
C VAL A 85 7.20 -11.41 -2.09
N ASP A 86 8.49 -11.66 -2.35
CA ASP A 86 9.05 -13.01 -2.51
C ASP A 86 8.98 -13.82 -1.20
N GLN A 87 9.14 -13.15 -0.06
CA GLN A 87 8.95 -13.75 1.27
C GLN A 87 7.47 -13.95 1.62
N ASN A 88 6.56 -13.64 0.70
CA ASN A 88 5.11 -13.73 0.91
C ASN A 88 4.61 -12.95 2.15
N ARG A 89 5.28 -11.86 2.50
CA ARG A 89 4.88 -10.98 3.60
C ARG A 89 3.88 -9.92 3.16
N VAL A 90 3.98 -9.51 1.89
CA VAL A 90 3.13 -8.48 1.29
C VAL A 90 2.63 -8.93 -0.07
N HIS A 91 1.36 -8.72 -0.32
CA HIS A 91 0.75 -8.88 -1.64
C HIS A 91 0.33 -7.49 -2.14
N VAL A 92 0.96 -7.03 -3.24
CA VAL A 92 0.64 -5.72 -3.81
C VAL A 92 -0.44 -5.87 -4.86
N VAL A 93 -1.58 -5.22 -4.63
CA VAL A 93 -2.78 -5.32 -5.45
C VAL A 93 -3.08 -3.99 -6.13
N TYR A 94 -3.39 -4.03 -7.42
CA TYR A 94 -3.81 -2.84 -8.14
C TYR A 94 -5.20 -2.38 -7.68
N VAL A 95 -5.34 -1.09 -7.46
CA VAL A 95 -6.63 -0.43 -7.22
C VAL A 95 -6.74 0.82 -8.09
N LYS A 96 -7.93 1.11 -8.58
CA LYS A 96 -8.16 2.35 -9.35
C LYS A 96 -7.98 3.56 -8.45
N ALA A 97 -7.41 4.66 -8.98
CA ALA A 97 -7.21 5.90 -8.23
C ALA A 97 -8.50 6.41 -7.56
N ALA A 98 -9.66 6.25 -8.22
CA ALA A 98 -10.97 6.62 -7.64
C ALA A 98 -11.36 5.81 -6.39
N GLU A 99 -10.73 4.67 -6.17
CA GLU A 99 -10.96 3.76 -5.03
C GLU A 99 -9.80 3.77 -4.03
N MET A 100 -8.73 4.52 -4.33
CA MET A 100 -7.55 4.63 -3.48
C MET A 100 -7.88 5.45 -2.23
N LYS A 101 -8.01 4.77 -1.10
CA LYS A 101 -8.32 5.42 0.18
C LYS A 101 -7.23 6.40 0.64
N ALA A 102 -5.99 6.17 0.25
CA ALA A 102 -4.87 7.03 0.63
C ALA A 102 -4.93 8.42 -0.02
N ASP A 103 -5.49 8.54 -1.21
CA ASP A 103 -5.59 9.79 -1.97
C ASP A 103 -6.32 10.89 -1.20
N GLY A 104 -7.36 10.53 -0.45
CA GLY A 104 -8.13 11.48 0.33
C GLY A 104 -7.41 12.16 1.48
N PHE A 105 -6.23 11.66 1.85
CA PHE A 105 -5.39 12.29 2.87
C PHE A 105 -4.36 13.27 2.29
N SER A 106 -4.25 13.31 0.97
CA SER A 106 -3.25 14.14 0.28
C SER A 106 -3.84 15.08 -0.77
N LYS A 107 -5.11 14.88 -1.18
CA LYS A 107 -5.77 15.64 -2.23
C LYS A 107 -7.00 16.37 -1.70
N PRO A 108 -7.27 17.62 -2.16
CA PRO A 108 -8.53 18.27 -1.87
C PRO A 108 -9.66 17.56 -2.62
N PHE A 109 -10.79 17.39 -1.95
CA PHE A 109 -12.01 16.84 -2.53
C PHE A 109 -13.11 17.88 -2.63
N ASP A 110 -13.99 17.73 -3.62
CA ASP A 110 -15.27 18.38 -3.58
C ASP A 110 -16.18 17.78 -2.47
N PRO A 111 -17.29 18.44 -2.10
CA PRO A 111 -18.16 17.95 -1.03
C PRO A 111 -18.73 16.55 -1.26
N THR A 112 -18.95 16.17 -2.52
CA THR A 112 -19.51 14.85 -2.89
C THR A 112 -18.46 13.76 -2.77
N GLU A 113 -17.27 14.02 -3.30
CA GLU A 113 -16.12 13.15 -3.17
C GLU A 113 -15.71 12.96 -1.71
N PHE A 114 -15.74 14.05 -0.92
CA PHE A 114 -15.45 13.98 0.51
C PHE A 114 -16.41 13.06 1.26
N LYS A 115 -17.71 13.13 0.98
CA LYS A 115 -18.70 12.24 1.61
C LYS A 115 -18.44 10.77 1.26
N ARG A 116 -18.09 10.48 0.00
CA ARG A 116 -17.71 9.14 -0.43
C ARG A 116 -16.44 8.65 0.28
N PHE A 117 -15.41 9.49 0.32
CA PHE A 117 -14.16 9.22 1.01
C PHE A 117 -14.38 8.96 2.51
N ALA A 118 -15.17 9.80 3.19
CA ALA A 118 -15.47 9.64 4.61
C ALA A 118 -16.13 8.28 4.89
N LYS A 119 -17.08 7.84 4.06
CA LYS A 119 -17.68 6.50 4.15
C LYS A 119 -16.64 5.39 3.96
N MET A 120 -15.76 5.51 2.98
CA MET A 120 -14.71 4.51 2.73
C MET A 120 -13.74 4.37 3.91
N VAL A 121 -13.43 5.49 4.60
CA VAL A 121 -12.44 5.53 5.69
C VAL A 121 -13.06 5.10 7.02
N GLN A 122 -14.26 5.56 7.31
CA GLN A 122 -14.96 5.24 8.56
C GLN A 122 -15.49 3.80 8.55
N GLY A 123 -15.65 3.20 7.37
CA GLY A 123 -16.42 2.00 7.19
C GLY A 123 -17.91 2.28 7.49
N ASP A 124 -18.81 1.63 6.81
CA ASP A 124 -20.20 1.57 7.26
C ASP A 124 -20.23 0.65 8.49
N PHE A 125 -19.92 1.20 9.65
CA PHE A 125 -20.05 0.49 10.93
C PHE A 125 -21.51 0.06 11.22
N LEU A 126 -22.46 0.50 10.39
CA LEU A 126 -23.87 0.24 10.52
C LEU A 126 -24.47 -0.55 9.33
N ALA A 127 -23.75 -0.73 8.25
CA ALA A 127 -24.16 -1.67 7.22
C ALA A 127 -23.52 -3.02 7.53
N SER A 128 -24.26 -3.81 8.30
CA SER A 128 -24.12 -5.23 8.37
C SER A 128 -23.62 -5.79 7.04
N ASP A 129 -22.74 -6.73 7.16
CA ASP A 129 -22.51 -7.78 6.24
C ASP A 129 -21.48 -7.52 5.14
N ASN A 130 -20.37 -8.17 5.33
CA ASN A 130 -19.49 -8.72 4.30
C ASN A 130 -18.33 -7.88 3.77
N GLY A 131 -17.98 -6.77 4.39
CA GLY A 131 -16.72 -6.08 4.03
C GLY A 131 -15.44 -6.91 4.28
N TRP A 132 -15.51 -7.93 5.10
CA TRP A 132 -14.40 -8.86 5.41
C TRP A 132 -14.49 -10.19 4.66
N ALA A 133 -15.65 -10.50 4.09
CA ALA A 133 -15.91 -11.76 3.40
C ALA A 133 -15.30 -11.87 1.98
N LEU A 134 -14.67 -10.79 1.47
CA LEU A 134 -14.06 -10.81 0.14
C LEU A 134 -12.67 -11.45 0.10
N TYR A 135 -12.11 -11.88 1.23
CA TYR A 135 -10.74 -12.41 1.31
C TYR A 135 -10.65 -13.84 1.82
N ASP A 136 -11.79 -14.51 2.03
CA ASP A 136 -11.85 -15.93 2.41
C ASP A 136 -12.14 -16.82 1.18
N LYS A 137 -11.56 -16.55 0.04
CA LYS A 137 -11.62 -17.50 -1.07
C LYS A 137 -10.24 -17.89 -1.53
N GLU A 138 -9.85 -19.08 -0.99
CA GLU A 138 -8.95 -20.10 -1.53
C GLU A 138 -7.55 -19.67 -1.96
#